data_60b4e594d2a5b1a106a1ea52d6d32541
#
_entry.id   60b4e594d2a5b1a106a1ea52d6d32541
#
_cell.length_a   1.000
_cell.length_b   1.000
_cell.length_c   1.000
_cell.angle_alpha   90.00
_cell.angle_beta   90.00
_cell.angle_gamma   90.00
#
_symmetry.space_group_name_H-M   'P 1'
#
loop_
_entity.id
_entity.type
_entity.pdbx_description
1 polymer ?
#
loop_
_entity_poly.entity_id
_entity_poly.type
_entity_poly.pdbx_seq_one_letter_code
_entity_poly.pdbx_strand_id
1 'polypeptide(L)'
;MYDSNIAAWVVSTLTVAIVVGIVAPLLSIYTYGPHNSGRITRICIYVISITIIGGTGVYGYSYARLDIMTNSLITQYSDRPVQTQWNNNLGHATYRPTDALGRATGAGVHFNACTPVRTQQDEPVNAVGLPHSDEWVSAPLISPQLWASTNASNIVPMTKETQSSLYNVIEYDALERFMSNAGGNYPFPPDVCAHKSFDFTYTIIPVYEGDELIPREFIIDMFASDGYAKHLVVSNGVPGKTIDYRTGAIN
;
A
#
# COMPACT_ATOMS: atom_id res chain seq x y z
N MET A 1 4.88 -3.40 -18.41
CA MET A 1 5.93 -3.01 -17.43
C MET A 1 6.01 -3.97 -16.24
N TYR A 2 5.16 -4.98 -16.22
CA TYR A 2 4.96 -5.93 -15.11
C TYR A 2 6.03 -7.04 -15.02
N ASP A 3 6.66 -7.39 -16.13
CA ASP A 3 7.59 -8.54 -16.17
C ASP A 3 8.97 -8.29 -15.55
N SER A 4 9.39 -7.02 -15.44
CA SER A 4 10.75 -6.72 -14.96
C SER A 4 10.92 -6.87 -13.45
N ASN A 5 9.90 -6.57 -12.65
CA ASN A 5 9.98 -6.65 -11.19
C ASN A 5 9.89 -8.10 -10.69
N ILE A 6 9.02 -8.92 -11.31
CA ILE A 6 8.93 -10.34 -10.98
C ILE A 6 10.23 -11.06 -11.36
N ALA A 7 10.76 -10.76 -12.56
CA ALA A 7 12.03 -11.32 -13.01
C ALA A 7 13.19 -10.89 -12.10
N ALA A 8 13.28 -9.62 -11.72
CA ALA A 8 14.30 -9.11 -10.79
C ALA A 8 14.18 -9.77 -9.41
N TRP A 9 12.96 -9.96 -8.92
CA TRP A 9 12.72 -10.61 -7.64
C TRP A 9 13.09 -12.11 -7.68
N VAL A 10 12.66 -12.83 -8.72
CA VAL A 10 13.03 -14.26 -8.91
C VAL A 10 14.54 -14.41 -9.00
N VAL A 11 15.22 -13.55 -9.77
CA VAL A 11 16.69 -13.56 -9.89
C VAL A 11 17.35 -13.24 -8.54
N SER A 12 16.86 -12.24 -7.80
CA SER A 12 17.38 -11.88 -6.47
C SER A 12 17.22 -13.03 -5.48
N THR A 13 16.05 -13.66 -5.42
CA THR A 13 15.77 -14.78 -4.52
C THR A 13 16.60 -16.00 -4.87
N LEU A 14 16.76 -16.31 -6.17
CA LEU A 14 17.61 -17.40 -6.64
C LEU A 14 19.09 -17.15 -6.32
N THR A 15 19.54 -15.91 -6.47
CA THR A 15 20.93 -15.53 -6.16
C THR A 15 21.23 -15.67 -4.67
N VAL A 16 20.32 -15.22 -3.79
CA VAL A 16 20.46 -15.39 -2.34
C VAL A 16 20.44 -16.87 -1.97
N ALA A 17 19.55 -17.68 -2.55
CA ALA A 17 19.49 -19.12 -2.30
C ALA A 17 20.78 -19.84 -2.71
N ILE A 18 21.37 -19.49 -3.85
CA ILE A 18 22.63 -20.05 -4.33
C ILE A 18 23.80 -19.64 -3.44
N VAL A 19 23.92 -18.36 -3.11
CA VAL A 19 25.01 -17.84 -2.28
C VAL A 19 24.97 -18.42 -0.87
N VAL A 20 23.82 -18.45 -0.24
CA VAL A 20 23.68 -18.93 1.14
C VAL A 20 23.60 -20.47 1.21
N GLY A 21 22.91 -21.11 0.26
CA GLY A 21 22.73 -22.55 0.26
C GLY A 21 23.93 -23.35 -0.24
N ILE A 22 24.75 -22.80 -1.12
CA ILE A 22 25.86 -23.51 -1.75
C ILE A 22 27.20 -22.88 -1.40
N VAL A 23 27.35 -21.58 -1.57
CA VAL A 23 28.68 -20.92 -1.44
C VAL A 23 29.12 -20.82 0.02
N ALA A 24 28.21 -20.52 0.96
CA ALA A 24 28.57 -20.42 2.37
C ALA A 24 29.02 -21.75 2.97
N PRO A 25 28.37 -22.91 2.72
CA PRO A 25 28.87 -24.22 3.13
C PRO A 25 30.21 -24.58 2.51
N LEU A 26 30.42 -24.27 1.21
CA LEU A 26 31.71 -24.55 0.53
C LEU A 26 32.86 -23.70 1.09
N LEU A 27 32.60 -22.41 1.36
CA LEU A 27 33.56 -21.51 2.02
C LEU A 27 33.91 -22.02 3.44
N SER A 28 32.91 -22.51 4.19
CA SER A 28 33.11 -23.07 5.53
C SER A 28 34.02 -24.31 5.49
N ILE A 29 33.85 -25.19 4.51
CA ILE A 29 34.71 -26.37 4.32
C ILE A 29 36.13 -25.93 3.95
N TYR A 30 36.26 -24.92 3.09
CA TYR A 30 37.57 -24.42 2.65
C TYR A 30 38.35 -23.70 3.77
N THR A 31 37.67 -22.89 4.59
CA THR A 31 38.33 -22.10 5.64
C THR A 31 38.66 -22.91 6.90
N TYR A 32 37.85 -23.90 7.26
CA TYR A 32 37.98 -24.66 8.52
C TYR A 32 38.46 -26.10 8.33
N GLY A 33 38.60 -26.58 7.09
CA GLY A 33 39.02 -27.94 6.74
C GLY A 33 37.99 -29.01 7.10
N PRO A 34 38.07 -30.18 6.49
CA PRO A 34 37.08 -31.25 6.65
C PRO A 34 37.05 -31.87 8.06
N HIS A 35 38.12 -31.70 8.84
CA HIS A 35 38.25 -32.39 10.15
C HIS A 35 37.99 -31.53 11.37
N ASN A 36 38.04 -30.19 11.30
CA ASN A 36 38.02 -29.31 12.47
C ASN A 36 36.76 -28.41 12.56
N SER A 37 35.89 -28.39 11.57
CA SER A 37 34.64 -27.68 11.71
C SER A 37 33.68 -28.53 12.55
N GLY A 38 33.54 -28.21 13.82
CA GLY A 38 32.66 -28.94 14.74
C GLY A 38 31.26 -29.09 14.15
N ARG A 39 30.62 -30.26 14.37
CA ARG A 39 29.25 -30.55 13.91
C ARG A 39 28.26 -29.41 14.19
N ILE A 40 28.47 -28.70 15.28
CA ILE A 40 27.63 -27.58 15.73
C ILE A 40 27.69 -26.38 14.76
N THR A 41 28.87 -26.02 14.24
CA THR A 41 29.02 -24.87 13.31
C THR A 41 28.32 -25.17 11.98
N ARG A 42 28.39 -26.41 11.48
CA ARG A 42 27.68 -26.83 10.26
C ARG A 42 26.16 -26.77 10.45
N ILE A 43 25.66 -27.26 11.59
CA ILE A 43 24.23 -27.24 11.90
C ILE A 43 23.73 -25.79 11.99
N CYS A 44 24.47 -24.89 12.63
CA CYS A 44 24.09 -23.48 12.70
C CYS A 44 24.02 -22.81 11.32
N ILE A 45 24.99 -23.06 10.44
CA ILE A 45 24.99 -22.53 9.08
C ILE A 45 23.77 -23.06 8.29
N TYR A 46 23.47 -24.35 8.36
CA TYR A 46 22.31 -24.94 7.70
C TYR A 46 20.99 -24.37 8.22
N VAL A 47 20.84 -24.24 9.54
CA VAL A 47 19.63 -23.67 10.15
C VAL A 47 19.43 -22.22 9.73
N ILE A 48 20.47 -21.40 9.76
CA ILE A 48 20.41 -19.99 9.31
C ILE A 48 20.05 -19.93 7.82
N SER A 49 20.66 -20.76 6.99
CA SER A 49 20.37 -20.81 5.55
C SER A 49 18.92 -21.18 5.26
N ILE A 50 18.38 -22.20 5.92
CA ILE A 50 16.98 -22.62 5.77
C ILE A 50 16.01 -21.52 6.25
N THR A 51 16.34 -20.83 7.34
CA THR A 51 15.50 -19.76 7.88
C THR A 51 15.45 -18.57 6.93
N ILE A 52 16.59 -18.19 6.34
CA ILE A 52 16.65 -17.09 5.35
C ILE A 52 15.86 -17.46 4.08
N ILE A 53 16.08 -18.67 3.54
CA ILE A 53 15.37 -19.13 2.33
C ILE A 53 13.87 -19.25 2.58
N GLY A 54 13.47 -19.80 3.73
CA GLY A 54 12.08 -19.91 4.13
C GLY A 54 11.42 -18.53 4.32
N GLY A 55 12.10 -17.62 5.01
CA GLY A 55 11.61 -16.26 5.24
C GLY A 55 11.43 -15.46 3.95
N THR A 56 12.40 -15.49 3.05
CA THR A 56 12.29 -14.80 1.75
C THR A 56 11.23 -15.43 0.85
N GLY A 57 11.07 -16.74 0.87
CA GLY A 57 10.02 -17.44 0.13
C GLY A 57 8.62 -17.06 0.59
N VAL A 58 8.38 -17.03 1.90
CA VAL A 58 7.09 -16.63 2.48
C VAL A 58 6.78 -15.15 2.19
N TYR A 59 7.75 -14.27 2.36
CA TYR A 59 7.58 -12.84 2.08
C TYR A 59 7.24 -12.60 0.61
N GLY A 60 7.98 -13.21 -0.30
CA GLY A 60 7.72 -13.07 -1.73
C GLY A 60 6.38 -13.65 -2.17
N TYR A 61 5.98 -14.80 -1.62
CA TYR A 61 4.66 -15.36 -1.88
C TYR A 61 3.53 -14.44 -1.40
N SER A 62 3.68 -13.87 -0.20
CA SER A 62 2.70 -12.95 0.37
C SER A 62 2.58 -11.67 -0.46
N TYR A 63 3.70 -11.11 -0.91
CA TYR A 63 3.72 -9.92 -1.76
C TYR A 63 3.10 -10.19 -3.14
N ALA A 64 3.49 -11.28 -3.80
CA ALA A 64 2.92 -11.68 -5.09
C ALA A 64 1.40 -11.95 -4.99
N ARG A 65 0.95 -12.57 -3.90
CA ARG A 65 -0.47 -12.80 -3.65
C ARG A 65 -1.24 -11.48 -3.50
N LEU A 66 -0.70 -10.54 -2.74
CA LEU A 66 -1.32 -9.22 -2.54
C LEU A 66 -1.44 -8.45 -3.86
N ASP A 67 -0.42 -8.51 -4.70
CA ASP A 67 -0.38 -7.88 -6.01
C ASP A 67 -1.44 -8.48 -6.97
N ILE A 68 -1.56 -9.80 -6.99
CA ILE A 68 -2.59 -10.50 -7.77
C ILE A 68 -3.99 -10.11 -7.28
N MET A 69 -4.21 -10.05 -5.96
CA MET A 69 -5.49 -9.63 -5.37
C MET A 69 -5.82 -8.18 -5.73
N THR A 70 -4.87 -7.28 -5.61
CA THR A 70 -5.04 -5.87 -5.98
C THR A 70 -5.45 -5.73 -7.44
N ASN A 71 -4.76 -6.41 -8.35
CA ASN A 71 -5.10 -6.38 -9.76
C ASN A 71 -6.49 -6.95 -10.07
N SER A 72 -6.93 -7.95 -9.32
CA SER A 72 -8.28 -8.50 -9.48
C SER A 72 -9.39 -7.58 -8.98
N LEU A 73 -9.08 -6.64 -8.09
CA LEU A 73 -10.01 -5.62 -7.60
C LEU A 73 -10.04 -4.36 -8.49
N ILE A 74 -9.01 -4.12 -9.30
CA ILE A 74 -8.97 -2.99 -10.23
C ILE A 74 -9.88 -3.30 -11.42
N THR A 75 -10.97 -2.55 -11.54
CA THR A 75 -11.97 -2.70 -12.62
C THR A 75 -11.72 -1.76 -13.79
N GLN A 76 -11.00 -0.67 -13.54
CA GLN A 76 -10.59 0.28 -14.57
C GLN A 76 -9.21 0.83 -14.26
N TYR A 77 -8.39 0.98 -15.30
CA TYR A 77 -7.07 1.59 -15.23
C TYR A 77 -6.84 2.55 -16.41
N SER A 78 -6.25 3.70 -16.14
CA SER A 78 -5.79 4.64 -17.16
C SER A 78 -4.58 5.42 -16.61
N ASP A 79 -3.65 5.78 -17.48
CA ASP A 79 -2.55 6.70 -17.16
C ASP A 79 -2.96 8.18 -17.19
N ARG A 80 -4.26 8.46 -17.32
CA ARG A 80 -4.80 9.82 -17.36
C ARG A 80 -5.84 10.00 -16.26
N PRO A 81 -5.65 10.94 -15.33
CA PRO A 81 -6.64 11.26 -14.32
C PRO A 81 -7.90 11.81 -14.98
N VAL A 82 -9.06 11.42 -14.46
CA VAL A 82 -10.37 11.86 -14.97
C VAL A 82 -10.91 13.01 -14.17
N GLN A 83 -10.50 13.15 -12.92
CA GLN A 83 -11.01 14.16 -12.00
C GLN A 83 -10.14 15.40 -11.98
N THR A 84 -10.81 16.55 -11.88
CA THR A 84 -10.13 17.82 -11.59
C THR A 84 -9.63 17.81 -10.15
N GLN A 85 -8.42 18.33 -9.96
CA GLN A 85 -7.83 18.52 -8.64
C GLN A 85 -8.80 19.30 -7.73
N TRP A 86 -8.90 18.87 -6.50
CA TRP A 86 -9.47 19.70 -5.47
C TRP A 86 -8.48 20.80 -5.15
N ASN A 87 -8.96 22.02 -5.23
CA ASN A 87 -8.12 23.19 -5.00
C ASN A 87 -7.75 23.26 -3.51
N ASN A 88 -6.57 22.79 -3.17
CA ASN A 88 -6.04 22.70 -1.82
C ASN A 88 -4.82 23.57 -1.68
N ASN A 89 -5.02 24.76 -1.17
CA ASN A 89 -3.93 25.66 -0.80
C ASN A 89 -3.20 25.26 0.50
N LEU A 90 -3.49 24.10 1.07
CA LEU A 90 -3.07 23.81 2.45
C LEU A 90 -1.98 22.73 2.56
N GLY A 91 -1.52 22.12 1.47
CA GLY A 91 -0.44 21.13 1.50
C GLY A 91 -0.71 19.91 2.39
N HIS A 92 -1.97 19.60 2.70
CA HIS A 92 -2.39 18.55 3.62
C HIS A 92 -3.61 17.79 3.10
N ALA A 93 -4.08 16.82 3.90
CA ALA A 93 -5.31 16.11 3.61
C ALA A 93 -6.53 17.03 3.68
N THR A 94 -7.42 16.90 2.72
CA THR A 94 -8.75 17.50 2.70
C THR A 94 -9.82 16.45 2.54
N TYR A 95 -10.99 16.75 3.05
CA TYR A 95 -12.11 15.84 3.05
C TYR A 95 -13.34 16.58 2.52
N ARG A 96 -14.11 15.90 1.68
CA ARG A 96 -15.46 16.38 1.36
C ARG A 96 -16.37 16.21 2.58
N PRO A 97 -17.37 17.08 2.78
CA PRO A 97 -18.36 16.87 3.82
C PRO A 97 -19.03 15.50 3.66
N THR A 98 -19.42 14.88 4.76
CA THR A 98 -20.29 13.70 4.71
C THR A 98 -21.63 14.06 4.06
N ASP A 99 -22.27 13.11 3.40
CA ASP A 99 -23.61 13.30 2.85
C ASP A 99 -24.71 13.24 3.92
N ALA A 100 -25.96 13.33 3.49
CA ALA A 100 -27.13 13.30 4.39
C ALA A 100 -27.30 11.97 5.17
N LEU A 101 -26.66 10.88 4.72
CA LEU A 101 -26.62 9.60 5.40
C LEU A 101 -25.40 9.46 6.32
N GLY A 102 -24.55 10.48 6.41
CA GLY A 102 -23.34 10.48 7.20
C GLY A 102 -22.16 9.73 6.54
N ARG A 103 -22.29 9.34 5.25
CA ARG A 103 -21.25 8.63 4.52
C ARG A 103 -20.15 9.60 4.09
N ALA A 104 -18.89 9.15 4.15
CA ALA A 104 -17.78 9.89 3.58
C ALA A 104 -17.94 9.98 2.04
N THR A 105 -17.68 11.15 1.48
CA THR A 105 -17.90 11.41 0.04
C THR A 105 -16.62 11.60 -0.75
N GLY A 106 -15.47 11.58 -0.08
CA GLY A 106 -14.16 11.61 -0.70
C GLY A 106 -13.11 12.33 0.12
N ALA A 107 -11.86 11.98 -0.17
CA ALA A 107 -10.67 12.55 0.46
C ALA A 107 -9.57 12.82 -0.58
N GLY A 108 -8.69 13.74 -0.28
CA GLY A 108 -7.52 14.05 -1.10
C GLY A 108 -6.36 14.52 -0.25
N VAL A 109 -5.16 14.18 -0.67
CA VAL A 109 -3.91 14.71 -0.10
C VAL A 109 -3.06 15.31 -1.19
N HIS A 110 -2.42 16.41 -0.85
CA HIS A 110 -1.39 17.03 -1.66
C HIS A 110 -0.12 17.13 -0.83
N PHE A 111 0.95 16.53 -1.28
CA PHE A 111 2.25 16.70 -0.64
C PHE A 111 3.27 17.30 -1.58
N ASN A 112 4.12 18.09 -0.97
CA ASN A 112 5.35 18.57 -1.57
C ASN A 112 6.51 18.27 -0.61
N ALA A 113 7.70 18.61 -1.03
CA ALA A 113 8.90 18.38 -0.24
C ALA A 113 8.88 19.02 1.16
N CYS A 114 8.06 20.06 1.36
CA CYS A 114 7.89 20.76 2.64
C CYS A 114 6.70 20.28 3.48
N THR A 115 5.95 19.27 3.03
CA THR A 115 4.83 18.73 3.81
C THR A 115 5.37 18.14 5.13
N PRO A 116 4.93 18.60 6.29
CA PRO A 116 5.44 18.11 7.56
C PRO A 116 4.99 16.67 7.84
N VAL A 117 5.84 15.91 8.50
CA VAL A 117 5.46 14.58 9.01
C VAL A 117 4.37 14.74 10.06
N ARG A 118 3.30 13.98 9.93
CA ARG A 118 2.26 13.95 10.95
C ARG A 118 2.71 13.15 12.15
N THR A 119 2.62 13.74 13.33
CA THR A 119 2.97 13.12 14.62
C THR A 119 1.76 12.73 15.47
N GLN A 120 0.57 13.17 15.07
CA GLN A 120 -0.64 12.94 15.86
C GLN A 120 -1.39 11.69 15.38
N GLN A 121 -1.67 10.78 16.31
CA GLN A 121 -2.63 9.69 16.10
C GLN A 121 -4.03 10.20 16.47
N ASP A 122 -5.00 9.97 15.58
CA ASP A 122 -6.40 10.25 15.85
C ASP A 122 -7.04 9.06 16.56
N GLU A 123 -8.08 9.32 17.34
CA GLU A 123 -8.93 8.29 17.89
C GLU A 123 -9.63 7.50 16.78
N PRO A 124 -9.73 6.18 16.88
CA PRO A 124 -10.43 5.38 15.90
C PRO A 124 -11.92 5.73 15.85
N VAL A 125 -12.44 5.94 14.64
CA VAL A 125 -13.84 6.24 14.38
C VAL A 125 -14.46 5.04 13.64
N ASN A 126 -15.67 4.64 14.05
CA ASN A 126 -16.41 3.61 13.35
C ASN A 126 -17.07 4.17 12.09
N ALA A 127 -16.97 3.44 10.98
CA ALA A 127 -17.65 3.76 9.75
C ALA A 127 -19.16 3.61 9.89
N VAL A 128 -19.90 4.55 9.30
CA VAL A 128 -21.36 4.42 9.18
C VAL A 128 -21.66 3.21 8.30
N GLY A 129 -22.58 2.33 8.75
CA GLY A 129 -22.96 1.13 8.01
C GLY A 129 -21.96 -0.02 8.03
N LEU A 130 -20.97 -0.01 8.97
CA LEU A 130 -20.03 -1.11 9.10
C LEU A 130 -20.77 -2.43 9.40
N PRO A 131 -20.62 -3.46 8.54
CA PRO A 131 -21.21 -4.77 8.80
C PRO A 131 -20.60 -5.49 10.01
N HIS A 132 -21.40 -6.27 10.73
CA HIS A 132 -20.94 -7.10 11.84
C HIS A 132 -20.35 -8.42 11.34
N SER A 133 -19.20 -8.36 10.68
CA SER A 133 -18.49 -9.51 10.15
C SER A 133 -16.99 -9.24 10.17
N ASP A 134 -16.20 -10.29 10.39
CA ASP A 134 -14.73 -10.19 10.43
C ASP A 134 -14.10 -9.86 9.07
N GLU A 135 -14.87 -9.94 7.98
CA GLU A 135 -14.39 -9.57 6.64
C GLU A 135 -14.37 -8.06 6.41
N TRP A 136 -15.09 -7.28 7.24
CA TRP A 136 -15.22 -5.84 7.10
C TRP A 136 -14.45 -5.09 8.17
N VAL A 137 -13.94 -3.93 7.79
CA VAL A 137 -13.21 -3.03 8.70
C VAL A 137 -13.66 -1.58 8.48
N SER A 138 -13.61 -0.79 9.55
CA SER A 138 -13.64 0.67 9.43
C SER A 138 -12.28 1.14 8.94
N ALA A 139 -12.21 1.64 7.73
CA ALA A 139 -10.95 2.02 7.11
C ALA A 139 -10.98 3.46 6.60
N PRO A 140 -9.91 4.25 6.81
CA PRO A 140 -9.80 5.55 6.19
C PRO A 140 -9.68 5.42 4.66
N LEU A 141 -10.30 6.34 3.92
CA LEU A 141 -10.15 6.47 2.48
C LEU A 141 -8.69 6.70 2.10
N ILE A 142 -8.02 7.54 2.87
CA ILE A 142 -6.58 7.78 2.78
C ILE A 142 -5.97 7.45 4.13
N SER A 143 -4.97 6.58 4.14
CA SER A 143 -4.34 6.10 5.36
C SER A 143 -3.51 7.18 6.07
N PRO A 144 -3.25 7.01 7.37
CA PRO A 144 -2.32 7.87 8.09
C PRO A 144 -0.90 7.84 7.53
N GLN A 145 -0.52 6.83 6.74
CA GLN A 145 0.78 6.78 6.03
C GLN A 145 0.93 7.94 5.04
N LEU A 146 -0.19 8.41 4.47
CA LEU A 146 -0.25 9.60 3.62
C LEU A 146 -0.71 10.84 4.40
N TRP A 147 -0.38 10.92 5.68
CA TRP A 147 -0.65 12.05 6.58
C TRP A 147 -2.13 12.44 6.75
N ALA A 148 -3.06 11.58 6.35
CA ALA A 148 -4.49 11.81 6.53
C ALA A 148 -4.97 11.55 7.97
N SER A 149 -6.07 12.18 8.38
CA SER A 149 -6.69 11.95 9.68
C SER A 149 -7.80 10.91 9.61
N THR A 150 -8.09 10.26 10.74
CA THR A 150 -9.16 9.25 10.87
C THR A 150 -10.49 9.89 11.31
N ASN A 151 -10.88 11.04 10.74
CA ASN A 151 -12.18 11.64 11.00
C ASN A 151 -13.32 10.96 10.20
N ALA A 152 -14.56 11.20 10.58
CA ALA A 152 -15.75 10.61 9.96
C ALA A 152 -15.85 10.83 8.43
N SER A 153 -15.32 11.96 7.91
CA SER A 153 -15.31 12.24 6.47
C SER A 153 -14.25 11.45 5.70
N ASN A 154 -13.36 10.74 6.41
CA ASN A 154 -12.33 9.89 5.83
C ASN A 154 -12.55 8.39 6.10
N ILE A 155 -13.60 7.99 6.82
CA ILE A 155 -13.80 6.62 7.25
C ILE A 155 -14.99 6.00 6.52
N VAL A 156 -14.78 4.78 5.99
CA VAL A 156 -15.80 4.01 5.27
C VAL A 156 -15.69 2.51 5.64
N PRO A 157 -16.76 1.72 5.44
CA PRO A 157 -16.66 0.27 5.47
C PRO A 157 -15.84 -0.23 4.27
N MET A 158 -14.80 -1.00 4.52
CA MET A 158 -14.01 -1.70 3.48
C MET A 158 -13.90 -3.18 3.81
N THR A 159 -13.78 -4.02 2.78
CA THR A 159 -13.29 -5.38 3.01
C THR A 159 -11.81 -5.34 3.38
N LYS A 160 -11.33 -6.33 4.13
CA LYS A 160 -9.91 -6.44 4.49
C LYS A 160 -9.01 -6.51 3.27
N GLU A 161 -9.46 -7.17 2.21
CA GLU A 161 -8.75 -7.30 0.93
C GLU A 161 -8.60 -5.94 0.25
N THR A 162 -9.70 -5.17 0.19
CA THR A 162 -9.67 -3.82 -0.39
C THR A 162 -8.77 -2.90 0.42
N GLN A 163 -8.89 -2.90 1.75
CA GLN A 163 -8.00 -2.13 2.61
C GLN A 163 -6.53 -2.47 2.38
N SER A 164 -6.19 -3.77 2.36
CA SER A 164 -4.82 -4.22 2.12
C SER A 164 -4.31 -3.80 0.75
N SER A 165 -5.16 -3.88 -0.28
CA SER A 165 -4.80 -3.47 -1.65
C SER A 165 -4.57 -1.97 -1.75
N LEU A 166 -5.45 -1.16 -1.13
CA LEU A 166 -5.30 0.29 -1.12
C LEU A 166 -4.02 0.72 -0.38
N TYR A 167 -3.77 0.23 0.83
CA TYR A 167 -2.67 0.73 1.65
C TYR A 167 -1.32 0.16 1.29
N ASN A 168 -1.24 -1.17 1.08
CA ASN A 168 0.04 -1.84 0.91
C ASN A 168 0.52 -1.90 -0.53
N VAL A 169 -0.33 -1.57 -1.50
CA VAL A 169 0.04 -1.55 -2.92
C VAL A 169 -0.13 -0.16 -3.50
N ILE A 170 -1.35 0.39 -3.50
CA ILE A 170 -1.64 1.64 -4.21
C ILE A 170 -1.04 2.86 -3.50
N GLU A 171 -1.30 3.00 -2.19
CA GLU A 171 -0.73 4.12 -1.42
C GLU A 171 0.77 3.95 -1.19
N TYR A 172 1.27 2.71 -1.08
CA TYR A 172 2.69 2.46 -0.96
C TYR A 172 3.44 2.86 -2.25
N ASP A 173 2.90 2.55 -3.45
CA ASP A 173 3.47 3.02 -4.73
C ASP A 173 3.52 4.55 -4.80
N ALA A 174 2.44 5.21 -4.34
CA ALA A 174 2.38 6.66 -4.25
C ALA A 174 3.45 7.24 -3.29
N LEU A 175 3.58 6.65 -2.10
CA LEU A 175 4.56 7.07 -1.10
C LEU A 175 6.00 6.82 -1.55
N GLU A 176 6.29 5.64 -2.10
CA GLU A 176 7.60 5.29 -2.62
C GLU A 176 8.03 6.26 -3.72
N ARG A 177 7.10 6.59 -4.62
CA ARG A 177 7.35 7.57 -5.67
C ARG A 177 7.64 8.95 -5.11
N PHE A 178 6.86 9.43 -4.14
CA PHE A 178 7.11 10.69 -3.45
C PHE A 178 8.49 10.68 -2.79
N MET A 179 8.82 9.65 -2.02
CA MET A 179 10.10 9.52 -1.32
C MET A 179 11.31 9.45 -2.27
N SER A 180 11.17 8.73 -3.39
CA SER A 180 12.23 8.62 -4.40
C SER A 180 12.53 9.97 -5.06
N ASN A 181 11.48 10.70 -5.45
CA ASN A 181 11.63 12.03 -6.06
C ASN A 181 12.07 13.10 -5.05
N ALA A 182 11.70 12.94 -3.79
CA ALA A 182 12.15 13.76 -2.70
C ALA A 182 13.65 13.54 -2.37
N GLY A 183 14.28 12.48 -2.86
CA GLY A 183 15.70 12.18 -2.64
C GLY A 183 15.98 11.39 -1.37
N GLY A 184 15.01 10.65 -0.87
CA GLY A 184 15.19 9.60 0.15
C GLY A 184 15.34 10.04 1.62
N ASN A 185 15.56 11.32 1.90
CA ASN A 185 15.84 11.85 3.24
C ASN A 185 14.67 12.71 3.78
N TYR A 186 13.45 12.22 3.66
CA TYR A 186 12.27 12.90 4.21
C TYR A 186 12.12 12.62 5.72
N PRO A 187 11.71 13.58 6.58
CA PRO A 187 11.42 14.99 6.27
C PRO A 187 12.67 15.84 6.03
N PHE A 188 12.55 16.77 5.08
CA PHE A 188 13.66 17.68 4.81
C PHE A 188 13.69 18.84 5.81
N PRO A 189 14.90 19.36 6.12
CA PRO A 189 15.03 20.66 6.75
C PRO A 189 14.34 21.77 5.91
N PRO A 190 13.79 22.81 6.53
CA PRO A 190 13.05 23.87 5.82
C PRO A 190 13.83 24.55 4.69
N ASP A 191 15.13 24.71 4.85
CA ASP A 191 16.04 25.29 3.85
C ASP A 191 16.23 24.39 2.63
N VAL A 192 16.20 23.07 2.82
CA VAL A 192 16.35 22.09 1.74
C VAL A 192 15.03 21.90 0.99
N CYS A 193 13.91 21.80 1.70
CA CYS A 193 12.63 21.55 1.07
C CYS A 193 12.18 22.68 0.14
N ALA A 194 12.52 23.93 0.46
CA ALA A 194 12.17 25.10 -0.34
C ALA A 194 12.76 25.07 -1.77
N HIS A 195 13.82 24.27 -1.99
CA HIS A 195 14.46 24.10 -3.29
C HIS A 195 14.01 22.85 -4.04
N LYS A 196 13.05 22.10 -3.51
CA LYS A 196 12.48 20.89 -4.13
C LYS A 196 11.15 21.22 -4.80
N SER A 197 11.04 20.96 -6.08
CA SER A 197 9.86 21.30 -6.89
C SER A 197 8.92 20.12 -7.13
N PHE A 198 9.02 19.04 -6.34
CA PHE A 198 8.17 17.87 -6.50
C PHE A 198 6.86 18.02 -5.73
N ASP A 199 5.75 17.91 -6.44
CA ASP A 199 4.39 17.88 -5.92
C ASP A 199 3.72 16.58 -6.31
N PHE A 200 2.95 16.02 -5.39
CA PHE A 200 2.15 14.82 -5.60
C PHE A 200 0.75 15.01 -5.05
N THR A 201 -0.25 14.61 -5.81
CA THR A 201 -1.65 14.62 -5.40
C THR A 201 -2.23 13.21 -5.50
N TYR A 202 -2.94 12.79 -4.47
CA TYR A 202 -3.72 11.56 -4.40
C TYR A 202 -5.14 11.91 -3.98
N THR A 203 -6.14 11.45 -4.72
CA THR A 203 -7.56 11.62 -4.39
C THR A 203 -8.29 10.30 -4.48
N ILE A 204 -9.27 10.11 -3.60
CA ILE A 204 -10.10 8.92 -3.56
C ILE A 204 -11.56 9.29 -3.31
N ILE A 205 -12.47 8.74 -4.10
CA ILE A 205 -13.91 8.96 -4.01
C ILE A 205 -14.61 7.62 -3.88
N PRO A 206 -15.32 7.37 -2.78
CA PRO A 206 -16.17 6.19 -2.64
C PRO A 206 -17.43 6.35 -3.49
N VAL A 207 -17.84 5.30 -4.17
CA VAL A 207 -19.05 5.25 -5.00
C VAL A 207 -20.09 4.40 -4.32
N TYR A 208 -21.25 4.96 -4.06
CA TYR A 208 -22.40 4.31 -3.45
C TYR A 208 -23.57 4.21 -4.44
N GLU A 209 -24.42 3.22 -4.29
CA GLU A 209 -25.66 3.13 -5.03
C GLU A 209 -26.86 3.43 -4.12
N GLY A 210 -27.62 4.48 -4.44
CA GLY A 210 -28.80 4.88 -3.66
C GLY A 210 -28.49 5.15 -2.18
N ASP A 211 -29.21 4.44 -1.32
CA ASP A 211 -29.13 4.54 0.14
C ASP A 211 -28.16 3.55 0.80
N GLU A 212 -27.37 2.82 0.03
CA GLU A 212 -26.35 1.89 0.55
C GLU A 212 -25.33 2.64 1.41
N LEU A 213 -24.99 2.07 2.57
CA LEU A 213 -23.99 2.66 3.47
C LEU A 213 -22.58 2.15 3.19
N ILE A 214 -22.45 1.07 2.40
CA ILE A 214 -21.19 0.47 2.00
C ILE A 214 -20.87 0.92 0.58
N PRO A 215 -19.69 1.52 0.32
CA PRO A 215 -19.30 1.88 -1.03
C PRO A 215 -19.03 0.62 -1.85
N ARG A 216 -19.42 0.64 -3.13
CA ARG A 216 -19.20 -0.48 -4.07
C ARG A 216 -17.79 -0.46 -4.64
N GLU A 217 -17.26 0.73 -4.87
CA GLU A 217 -15.95 0.94 -5.47
C GLU A 217 -15.34 2.27 -5.04
N PHE A 218 -14.07 2.43 -5.33
CA PHE A 218 -13.29 3.63 -5.09
C PHE A 218 -12.69 4.13 -6.40
N ILE A 219 -12.94 5.39 -6.73
CA ILE A 219 -12.29 6.08 -7.84
C ILE A 219 -11.08 6.81 -7.28
N ILE A 220 -9.91 6.49 -7.83
CA ILE A 220 -8.62 7.00 -7.36
C ILE A 220 -7.93 7.72 -8.50
N ASP A 221 -7.51 8.95 -8.27
CA ASP A 221 -6.65 9.69 -9.16
C ASP A 221 -5.35 10.08 -8.47
N MET A 222 -4.24 9.89 -9.17
CA MET A 222 -2.89 10.26 -8.72
C MET A 222 -2.20 11.06 -9.80
N PHE A 223 -1.52 12.14 -9.40
CA PHE A 223 -0.66 12.89 -10.30
C PHE A 223 0.53 13.49 -9.57
N ALA A 224 1.63 13.65 -10.30
CA ALA A 224 2.82 14.31 -9.81
C ALA A 224 3.34 15.34 -10.83
N SER A 225 4.10 16.30 -10.34
CA SER A 225 4.68 17.37 -11.16
C SER A 225 5.69 16.88 -12.22
N ASP A 226 6.17 15.63 -12.10
CA ASP A 226 7.05 14.97 -13.07
C ASP A 226 6.32 14.32 -14.27
N GLY A 227 4.99 14.48 -14.33
CA GLY A 227 4.14 13.92 -15.38
C GLY A 227 3.54 12.55 -15.07
N TYR A 228 3.81 12.00 -13.87
CA TYR A 228 3.11 10.80 -13.44
C TYR A 228 1.62 11.06 -13.28
N ALA A 229 0.80 10.17 -13.82
CA ALA A 229 -0.65 10.21 -13.65
C ALA A 229 -1.22 8.80 -13.68
N LYS A 230 -2.16 8.51 -12.80
CA LYS A 230 -2.96 7.27 -12.82
C LYS A 230 -4.41 7.56 -12.45
N HIS A 231 -5.31 6.84 -13.09
CA HIS A 231 -6.73 6.74 -12.74
C HIS A 231 -7.06 5.27 -12.51
N LEU A 232 -7.60 4.94 -11.35
CA LEU A 232 -7.98 3.60 -10.97
C LEU A 232 -9.43 3.58 -10.48
N VAL A 233 -10.17 2.54 -10.84
CA VAL A 233 -11.43 2.18 -10.19
C VAL A 233 -11.21 0.84 -9.50
N VAL A 234 -11.37 0.81 -8.19
CA VAL A 234 -11.08 -0.36 -7.34
C VAL A 234 -12.36 -0.81 -6.67
N SER A 235 -12.78 -2.04 -6.90
CA SER A 235 -13.95 -2.63 -6.24
C SER A 235 -13.72 -2.78 -4.74
N ASN A 236 -14.73 -2.46 -3.94
CA ASN A 236 -14.75 -2.79 -2.52
C ASN A 236 -15.21 -4.24 -2.36
N GLY A 237 -14.31 -5.18 -2.53
CA GLY A 237 -14.67 -6.57 -2.73
C GLY A 237 -13.67 -7.58 -2.17
N VAL A 238 -14.07 -8.83 -2.32
CA VAL A 238 -13.23 -10.01 -2.10
C VAL A 238 -13.13 -10.76 -3.43
N PRO A 239 -11.93 -11.01 -3.97
CA PRO A 239 -11.78 -11.68 -5.25
C PRO A 239 -12.53 -13.01 -5.33
N GLY A 240 -13.34 -13.17 -6.38
CA GLY A 240 -14.14 -14.38 -6.61
C GLY A 240 -15.39 -14.53 -5.72
N LYS A 241 -15.74 -13.50 -4.96
CA LYS A 241 -16.95 -13.44 -4.14
C LYS A 241 -17.94 -12.41 -4.66
N THR A 242 -19.22 -12.61 -4.35
CA THR A 242 -20.28 -11.60 -4.56
C THR A 242 -20.62 -10.91 -3.24
N ILE A 243 -20.90 -9.62 -3.29
CA ILE A 243 -21.22 -8.81 -2.12
C ILE A 243 -22.61 -8.20 -2.26
N ASP A 244 -23.41 -8.32 -1.21
CA ASP A 244 -24.60 -7.50 -1.02
C ASP A 244 -24.21 -6.23 -0.25
N TYR A 245 -24.09 -5.10 -0.94
CA TYR A 245 -23.66 -3.81 -0.35
C TYR A 245 -24.72 -3.15 0.54
N ARG A 246 -25.94 -3.69 0.63
CA ARG A 246 -26.94 -3.23 1.59
C ARG A 246 -26.72 -3.84 2.97
N THR A 247 -26.29 -5.10 3.00
CA THR A 247 -26.14 -5.87 4.26
C THR A 247 -24.69 -6.17 4.61
N GLY A 248 -23.78 -6.10 3.63
CA GLY A 248 -22.39 -6.53 3.75
C GLY A 248 -22.22 -8.05 3.70
N ALA A 249 -23.23 -8.80 3.30
CA ALA A 249 -23.10 -10.25 3.15
C ALA A 249 -22.17 -10.60 1.97
N ILE A 250 -21.23 -11.51 2.21
CA ILE A 250 -20.25 -12.00 1.24
C ILE A 250 -20.53 -13.48 0.95
N ASN A 251 -20.74 -13.83 -0.34
CA ASN A 251 -21.12 -15.17 -0.79
C ASN A 251 -20.06 -15.77 -1.73
#